data_0fa8b83e402acd31c8a3eb5ff688b625
#
_entry.id   0fa8b83e402acd31c8a3eb5ff688b625
#
_cell.length_a   1.000
_cell.length_b   1.000
_cell.length_c   1.000
_cell.angle_alpha   90.00
_cell.angle_beta   90.00
_cell.angle_gamma   90.00
#
_symmetry.space_group_name_H-M   'P 1'
#
loop_
_entity.id
_entity.type
_entity.pdbx_description
1 polymer ?
#
loop_
_entity_poly.entity_id
_entity_poly.type
_entity_poly.pdbx_seq_one_letter_code
_entity_poly.pdbx_strand_id
1 'polypeptide(L)'
;MFPIIPANSAAAEITLNDNGIFGYGIAAGAVSMTNLVSNAGVVATDTTGVGTARYEPAACEYGGDKGIFGFGHDGSSYTAVTNLVSNAGVVATDVTGVGTARSGPGACEFGGDKGIFGFGHDGSIYVSITNLVSNAGVVASDQAATTGTARQNLAGCEYGGDKGIFGFGTDGSNYLSMTNLVSNAGVVATDVTGVGTARGYLGACGYGGDKGLFGFGYVDGNPGTNVSNKVSNTGVVASDTAGVGTSRHAAVACEYGQDKGIFGYGYTGSDVSMSNLVSNTGVVATDVTGVGTARRSLAACSFN
;
A
#
# COMPACT_ATOMS: atom_id res chain seq x y z
N MET A 1 -57.10 -4.83 -8.83
CA MET A 1 -56.00 -5.53 -8.12
C MET A 1 -54.76 -5.30 -8.99
N PHE A 2 -53.87 -4.40 -8.59
CA PHE A 2 -52.62 -4.13 -9.33
C PHE A 2 -51.55 -5.12 -8.86
N PRO A 3 -50.76 -5.71 -9.75
CA PRO A 3 -49.68 -6.58 -9.34
C PRO A 3 -48.61 -5.76 -8.67
N ILE A 4 -48.24 -6.14 -7.44
CA ILE A 4 -47.04 -5.63 -6.75
C ILE A 4 -45.84 -6.28 -7.44
N ILE A 5 -45.07 -5.48 -8.17
CA ILE A 5 -43.76 -5.90 -8.65
C ILE A 5 -42.81 -5.80 -7.44
N PRO A 6 -42.21 -6.89 -6.97
CA PRO A 6 -41.18 -6.78 -5.95
C PRO A 6 -40.01 -6.05 -6.56
N ALA A 7 -39.62 -4.92 -5.97
CA ALA A 7 -38.35 -4.29 -6.27
C ALA A 7 -37.24 -5.21 -5.76
N ASN A 8 -36.68 -6.00 -6.66
CA ASN A 8 -35.47 -6.75 -6.39
C ASN A 8 -34.30 -5.75 -6.54
N SER A 9 -34.07 -4.94 -5.49
CA SER A 9 -32.79 -4.29 -5.35
C SER A 9 -31.80 -5.36 -4.92
N ALA A 10 -31.19 -6.04 -5.88
CA ALA A 10 -29.93 -6.70 -5.60
C ALA A 10 -28.99 -5.62 -5.11
N ALA A 11 -28.68 -5.60 -3.82
CA ALA A 11 -27.52 -4.90 -3.33
C ALA A 11 -26.34 -5.40 -4.17
N ALA A 12 -25.60 -4.50 -4.78
CA ALA A 12 -24.35 -4.89 -5.42
C ALA A 12 -23.55 -5.64 -4.35
N GLU A 13 -23.24 -6.91 -4.61
CA GLU A 13 -22.29 -7.62 -3.76
C GLU A 13 -20.98 -6.86 -3.87
N ILE A 14 -20.51 -6.38 -2.73
CA ILE A 14 -19.15 -5.84 -2.64
C ILE A 14 -18.24 -7.05 -2.83
N THR A 15 -17.67 -7.20 -4.01
CA THR A 15 -16.64 -8.21 -4.25
C THR A 15 -15.39 -7.73 -3.53
N LEU A 16 -15.09 -8.36 -2.40
CA LEU A 16 -13.84 -8.12 -1.68
C LEU A 16 -12.70 -8.76 -2.46
N ASN A 17 -11.55 -8.10 -2.48
CA ASN A 17 -10.38 -8.54 -3.22
C ASN A 17 -9.85 -9.87 -2.72
N ASP A 18 -9.76 -10.85 -3.61
CA ASP A 18 -9.33 -12.21 -3.27
C ASP A 18 -7.82 -12.41 -3.42
N ASN A 19 -7.19 -11.69 -4.34
CA ASN A 19 -5.81 -11.89 -4.74
C ASN A 19 -4.98 -10.62 -4.51
N GLY A 20 -3.67 -10.81 -4.36
CA GLY A 20 -2.73 -9.70 -4.24
C GLY A 20 -1.62 -9.76 -5.29
N ILE A 21 -0.88 -8.67 -5.40
CA ILE A 21 0.29 -8.57 -6.26
C ILE A 21 1.38 -7.74 -5.59
N PHE A 22 2.61 -8.27 -5.56
CA PHE A 22 3.83 -7.54 -5.25
C PHE A 22 4.49 -7.13 -6.55
N GLY A 23 4.90 -5.88 -6.70
CA GLY A 23 5.49 -5.41 -7.96
C GLY A 23 6.61 -4.41 -7.81
N TYR A 24 7.48 -4.39 -8.83
CA TYR A 24 8.59 -3.46 -8.93
C TYR A 24 9.64 -3.63 -7.82
N GLY A 25 10.35 -2.57 -7.46
CA GLY A 25 11.35 -2.56 -6.40
C GLY A 25 12.78 -2.52 -6.90
N ILE A 26 13.71 -2.82 -5.99
CA ILE A 26 15.14 -2.84 -6.26
C ILE A 26 15.75 -4.18 -5.82
N ALA A 27 16.52 -4.80 -6.71
CA ALA A 27 17.40 -5.93 -6.46
C ALA A 27 18.85 -5.49 -6.74
N ALA A 28 19.50 -6.00 -7.80
CA ALA A 28 20.77 -5.43 -8.28
C ALA A 28 20.60 -4.06 -8.97
N GLY A 29 19.39 -3.66 -9.26
CA GLY A 29 18.95 -2.38 -9.85
C GLY A 29 17.44 -2.31 -9.79
N ALA A 30 16.84 -1.22 -10.30
CA ALA A 30 15.39 -1.09 -10.41
C ALA A 30 14.83 -2.22 -11.28
N VAL A 31 13.69 -2.79 -10.86
CA VAL A 31 13.02 -3.89 -11.57
C VAL A 31 11.53 -3.60 -11.78
N SER A 32 10.90 -4.28 -12.76
CA SER A 32 9.47 -4.21 -13.02
C SER A 32 8.75 -5.56 -12.86
N MET A 33 9.46 -6.60 -12.40
CA MET A 33 8.88 -7.94 -12.16
C MET A 33 7.79 -7.90 -11.11
N THR A 34 6.88 -8.85 -11.18
CA THR A 34 5.77 -8.99 -10.21
C THR A 34 5.63 -10.43 -9.72
N ASN A 35 4.96 -10.58 -8.56
CA ASN A 35 4.58 -11.86 -7.99
C ASN A 35 3.12 -11.79 -7.55
N LEU A 36 2.32 -12.67 -8.08
CA LEU A 36 0.92 -12.80 -7.67
C LEU A 36 0.83 -13.46 -6.29
N VAL A 37 -0.18 -13.07 -5.53
CA VAL A 37 -0.57 -13.70 -4.27
C VAL A 37 -1.96 -14.29 -4.47
N SER A 38 -2.12 -15.58 -4.26
CA SER A 38 -3.42 -16.22 -4.37
C SER A 38 -4.33 -15.91 -3.16
N ASN A 39 -5.61 -16.18 -3.29
CA ASN A 39 -6.59 -16.08 -2.19
C ASN A 39 -6.29 -16.99 -0.97
N ALA A 40 -5.31 -17.87 -1.08
CA ALA A 40 -4.78 -18.67 0.04
C ALA A 40 -3.48 -18.08 0.64
N GLY A 41 -3.02 -16.90 0.19
CA GLY A 41 -1.78 -16.26 0.64
C GLY A 41 -0.51 -16.90 0.08
N VAL A 42 -0.60 -17.64 -1.02
CA VAL A 42 0.56 -18.27 -1.67
C VAL A 42 1.16 -17.29 -2.68
N VAL A 43 2.43 -16.94 -2.49
CA VAL A 43 3.19 -16.10 -3.41
C VAL A 43 3.66 -16.95 -4.60
N ALA A 44 3.38 -16.50 -5.81
CA ALA A 44 3.84 -17.13 -7.04
C ALA A 44 5.28 -16.72 -7.39
N THR A 45 5.93 -17.48 -8.28
CA THR A 45 7.25 -17.12 -8.85
C THR A 45 7.18 -15.83 -9.66
N ASP A 46 8.34 -15.26 -9.98
CA ASP A 46 8.44 -14.01 -10.73
C ASP A 46 7.73 -14.10 -12.09
N THR A 47 6.92 -13.09 -12.35
CA THR A 47 6.37 -12.80 -13.68
C THR A 47 7.22 -11.71 -14.32
N THR A 48 7.51 -11.87 -15.61
CA THR A 48 8.27 -10.89 -16.39
C THR A 48 7.68 -9.50 -16.23
N GLY A 49 8.53 -8.53 -15.92
CA GLY A 49 8.12 -7.16 -15.65
C GLY A 49 7.54 -6.45 -16.88
N VAL A 50 6.60 -5.57 -16.64
CA VAL A 50 5.97 -4.69 -17.62
C VAL A 50 6.18 -3.24 -17.18
N GLY A 51 6.42 -2.37 -18.14
CA GLY A 51 6.63 -0.94 -17.93
C GLY A 51 8.01 -0.58 -17.37
N THR A 52 8.18 0.69 -17.04
CA THR A 52 9.44 1.26 -16.54
C THR A 52 9.80 0.65 -15.18
N ALA A 53 10.97 -0.01 -15.11
CA ALA A 53 11.52 -0.55 -13.88
C ALA A 53 11.77 0.58 -12.87
N ARG A 54 11.34 0.43 -11.62
CA ARG A 54 11.45 1.49 -10.60
C ARG A 54 11.35 0.94 -9.18
N TYR A 55 11.84 1.67 -8.23
CA TYR A 55 11.73 1.40 -6.79
C TYR A 55 11.02 2.55 -6.07
N GLU A 56 10.56 2.26 -4.84
CA GLU A 56 9.74 3.18 -4.05
C GLU A 56 8.49 3.70 -4.80
N PRO A 57 7.81 2.87 -5.64
CA PRO A 57 6.47 3.21 -6.07
C PRO A 57 5.48 3.03 -4.92
N ALA A 58 4.25 3.49 -5.10
CA ALA A 58 3.12 3.10 -4.28
C ALA A 58 2.09 2.33 -5.12
N ALA A 59 1.15 1.68 -4.45
CA ALA A 59 0.04 1.01 -5.11
C ALA A 59 -1.20 1.05 -4.22
N CYS A 60 -2.36 1.07 -4.86
CA CYS A 60 -3.66 0.95 -4.22
C CYS A 60 -4.65 0.28 -5.18
N GLU A 61 -5.82 0.01 -4.66
CA GLU A 61 -6.94 -0.54 -5.40
C GLU A 61 -7.77 0.56 -6.05
N TYR A 62 -8.52 0.20 -7.09
CA TYR A 62 -9.54 1.03 -7.73
C TYR A 62 -10.57 0.15 -8.44
N GLY A 63 -11.77 0.70 -8.64
CA GLY A 63 -12.85 0.01 -9.35
C GLY A 63 -13.42 -1.20 -8.62
N GLY A 64 -13.02 -1.40 -7.35
CA GLY A 64 -13.46 -2.49 -6.50
C GLY A 64 -12.85 -3.87 -6.79
N ASP A 65 -12.08 -4.02 -7.89
CA ASP A 65 -11.53 -5.31 -8.32
C ASP A 65 -10.18 -5.21 -9.04
N LYS A 66 -9.55 -4.03 -9.06
CA LYS A 66 -8.33 -3.71 -9.83
C LYS A 66 -7.32 -2.97 -8.99
N GLY A 67 -6.05 -3.03 -9.42
CA GLY A 67 -4.96 -2.30 -8.77
C GLY A 67 -4.26 -1.31 -9.70
N ILE A 68 -3.51 -0.40 -9.12
CA ILE A 68 -2.65 0.54 -9.83
C ILE A 68 -1.34 0.73 -9.08
N PHE A 69 -0.22 0.61 -9.82
CA PHE A 69 1.10 1.05 -9.36
C PHE A 69 1.37 2.46 -9.88
N GLY A 70 1.98 3.32 -9.07
CA GLY A 70 2.29 4.67 -9.51
C GLY A 70 3.52 5.27 -8.85
N PHE A 71 4.10 6.25 -9.55
CA PHE A 71 5.25 7.01 -9.07
C PHE A 71 6.52 6.16 -8.87
N GLY A 72 7.49 6.66 -8.10
CA GLY A 72 8.74 5.97 -7.81
C GLY A 72 9.96 6.62 -8.46
N HIS A 73 11.09 5.90 -8.45
CA HIS A 73 12.37 6.32 -9.02
C HIS A 73 12.94 5.21 -9.93
N ASP A 74 13.32 5.54 -11.16
CA ASP A 74 13.76 4.54 -12.15
C ASP A 74 15.27 4.20 -12.09
N GLY A 75 15.97 4.80 -11.11
CA GLY A 75 17.43 4.72 -10.97
C GLY A 75 18.14 5.96 -11.48
N SER A 76 17.47 6.79 -12.29
CA SER A 76 17.99 8.03 -12.86
C SER A 76 17.13 9.23 -12.50
N SER A 77 15.82 9.06 -12.47
CA SER A 77 14.83 10.13 -12.33
C SER A 77 13.64 9.72 -11.49
N TYR A 78 13.03 10.67 -10.81
CA TYR A 78 11.70 10.53 -10.24
C TYR A 78 10.67 10.42 -11.36
N THR A 79 9.64 9.63 -11.17
CA THR A 79 8.61 9.42 -12.18
C THR A 79 7.21 9.53 -11.59
N ALA A 80 6.24 9.93 -12.43
CA ALA A 80 4.82 9.89 -12.14
C ALA A 80 4.08 8.84 -13.00
N VAL A 81 4.82 7.99 -13.70
CA VAL A 81 4.26 6.92 -14.54
C VAL A 81 3.39 5.99 -13.69
N THR A 82 2.31 5.49 -14.27
CA THR A 82 1.43 4.52 -13.62
C THR A 82 1.21 3.28 -14.49
N ASN A 83 0.89 2.16 -13.84
CA ASN A 83 0.56 0.90 -14.50
C ASN A 83 -0.71 0.34 -13.86
N LEU A 84 -1.73 0.14 -14.65
CA LEU A 84 -2.96 -0.49 -14.21
C LEU A 84 -2.77 -2.00 -14.04
N VAL A 85 -3.43 -2.57 -13.06
CA VAL A 85 -3.52 -4.01 -12.82
C VAL A 85 -4.96 -4.42 -13.04
N SER A 86 -5.19 -5.36 -13.94
CA SER A 86 -6.53 -5.90 -14.18
C SER A 86 -7.00 -6.80 -13.03
N ASN A 87 -8.27 -7.12 -13.01
CA ASN A 87 -8.84 -8.11 -12.07
C ASN A 87 -8.33 -9.56 -12.26
N ALA A 88 -7.50 -9.81 -13.27
CA ALA A 88 -6.76 -11.05 -13.46
C ALA A 88 -5.27 -10.92 -13.04
N GLY A 89 -4.86 -9.83 -12.40
CA GLY A 89 -3.49 -9.57 -11.97
C GLY A 89 -2.52 -9.25 -13.11
N VAL A 90 -3.03 -8.87 -14.29
CA VAL A 90 -2.19 -8.50 -15.44
C VAL A 90 -1.84 -7.03 -15.37
N VAL A 91 -0.53 -6.74 -15.32
CA VAL A 91 -0.01 -5.37 -15.32
C VAL A 91 0.02 -4.84 -16.76
N ALA A 92 -0.58 -3.67 -16.98
CA ALA A 92 -0.56 -2.97 -18.26
C ALA A 92 0.75 -2.18 -18.45
N THR A 93 1.02 -1.79 -19.71
CA THR A 93 2.12 -0.88 -20.06
C THR A 93 1.96 0.48 -19.38
N ASP A 94 3.03 1.27 -19.37
CA ASP A 94 3.07 2.60 -18.77
C ASP A 94 1.96 3.50 -19.31
N VAL A 95 1.27 4.14 -18.38
CA VAL A 95 0.42 5.30 -18.65
C VAL A 95 1.22 6.55 -18.31
N THR A 96 1.18 7.54 -19.20
CA THR A 96 1.87 8.82 -19.00
C THR A 96 1.56 9.40 -17.63
N GLY A 97 2.60 9.77 -16.89
CA GLY A 97 2.48 10.30 -15.55
C GLY A 97 1.68 11.60 -15.47
N VAL A 98 0.90 11.71 -14.42
CA VAL A 98 0.14 12.92 -14.08
C VAL A 98 0.56 13.40 -12.70
N GLY A 99 0.75 14.70 -12.55
CA GLY A 99 1.21 15.32 -11.30
C GLY A 99 2.74 15.31 -11.12
N THR A 100 3.18 15.76 -9.96
CA THR A 100 4.60 15.89 -9.61
C THR A 100 5.25 14.50 -9.44
N ALA A 101 6.28 14.24 -10.23
CA ALA A 101 7.08 13.01 -10.14
C ALA A 101 7.75 12.92 -8.76
N ARG A 102 7.66 11.76 -8.10
CA ARG A 102 8.19 11.59 -6.74
C ARG A 102 8.38 10.11 -6.38
N SER A 103 9.18 9.83 -5.35
CA SER A 103 9.35 8.50 -4.77
C SER A 103 8.85 8.45 -3.34
N GLY A 104 8.62 7.22 -2.85
CA GLY A 104 8.19 6.94 -1.50
C GLY A 104 6.84 7.56 -1.09
N PRO A 105 5.86 7.77 -2.02
CA PRO A 105 4.52 8.14 -1.60
C PRO A 105 3.84 6.97 -0.87
N GLY A 106 2.81 7.27 -0.09
CA GLY A 106 1.84 6.28 0.36
C GLY A 106 0.68 6.19 -0.62
N ALA A 107 -0.08 5.10 -0.54
CA ALA A 107 -1.34 4.97 -1.26
C ALA A 107 -2.34 4.15 -0.44
N CYS A 108 -3.62 4.40 -0.64
CA CYS A 108 -4.71 3.63 -0.05
C CYS A 108 -5.97 3.76 -0.91
N GLU A 109 -6.93 2.90 -0.67
CA GLU A 109 -8.28 3.01 -1.20
C GLU A 109 -9.12 4.01 -0.39
N PHE A 110 -10.15 4.58 -1.01
CA PHE A 110 -11.22 5.34 -0.37
C PHE A 110 -12.52 5.25 -1.20
N GLY A 111 -13.65 5.45 -0.53
CA GLY A 111 -14.96 5.45 -1.18
C GLY A 111 -15.39 4.11 -1.73
N GLY A 112 -14.68 3.03 -1.38
CA GLY A 112 -14.97 1.65 -1.76
C GLY A 112 -14.62 1.29 -3.22
N ASP A 113 -14.17 2.24 -4.04
CA ASP A 113 -13.84 1.99 -5.46
C ASP A 113 -12.78 2.95 -6.04
N LYS A 114 -12.17 3.80 -5.24
CA LYS A 114 -11.22 4.84 -5.67
C LYS A 114 -9.93 4.75 -4.88
N GLY A 115 -8.83 5.20 -5.49
CA GLY A 115 -7.54 5.25 -4.85
C GLY A 115 -7.02 6.68 -4.65
N ILE A 116 -6.01 6.81 -3.81
CA ILE A 116 -5.28 8.05 -3.59
C ILE A 116 -3.81 7.76 -3.39
N PHE A 117 -2.95 8.49 -4.11
CA PHE A 117 -1.51 8.59 -3.83
C PHE A 117 -1.27 9.87 -3.04
N GLY A 118 -0.44 9.83 -2.01
CA GLY A 118 -0.16 11.02 -1.21
C GLY A 118 1.27 11.08 -0.70
N PHE A 119 1.73 12.32 -0.45
CA PHE A 119 3.06 12.57 0.11
C PHE A 119 4.20 12.16 -0.83
N GLY A 120 5.40 11.95 -0.29
CA GLY A 120 6.59 11.53 -1.03
C GLY A 120 7.70 12.58 -1.06
N HIS A 121 8.73 12.35 -1.90
CA HIS A 121 9.85 13.26 -2.14
C HIS A 121 10.04 13.45 -3.64
N ASP A 122 10.11 14.72 -4.11
CA ASP A 122 10.16 15.06 -5.52
C ASP A 122 11.57 15.20 -6.11
N GLY A 123 12.59 14.90 -5.28
CA GLY A 123 14.01 15.08 -5.60
C GLY A 123 14.60 16.34 -4.99
N SER A 124 13.77 17.26 -4.52
CA SER A 124 14.19 18.52 -3.91
C SER A 124 13.64 18.69 -2.50
N ILE A 125 12.37 18.39 -2.30
CA ILE A 125 11.67 18.56 -1.03
C ILE A 125 10.72 17.39 -0.74
N TYR A 126 10.39 17.20 0.53
CA TYR A 126 9.26 16.39 0.95
C TYR A 126 7.96 17.12 0.64
N VAL A 127 6.97 16.39 0.16
CA VAL A 127 5.69 16.98 -0.25
C VAL A 127 4.52 16.35 0.50
N SER A 128 3.41 17.08 0.63
CA SER A 128 2.13 16.60 1.17
C SER A 128 1.00 16.70 0.14
N ILE A 129 1.33 16.80 -1.14
CA ILE A 129 0.36 16.77 -2.25
C ILE A 129 -0.25 15.38 -2.42
N THR A 130 -1.42 15.33 -3.03
CA THR A 130 -2.12 14.07 -3.32
C THR A 130 -2.65 14.04 -4.74
N ASN A 131 -2.83 12.81 -5.27
CA ASN A 131 -3.46 12.55 -6.56
C ASN A 131 -4.56 11.52 -6.35
N LEU A 132 -5.78 11.88 -6.66
CA LEU A 132 -6.92 10.96 -6.63
C LEU A 132 -6.86 10.03 -7.84
N VAL A 133 -7.28 8.79 -7.64
CA VAL A 133 -7.47 7.78 -8.68
C VAL A 133 -8.97 7.50 -8.77
N SER A 134 -9.54 7.69 -9.94
CA SER A 134 -10.95 7.39 -10.18
C SER A 134 -11.21 5.87 -10.22
N ASN A 135 -12.47 5.45 -10.13
CA ASN A 135 -12.85 4.04 -10.30
C ASN A 135 -12.61 3.47 -11.72
N ALA A 136 -12.16 4.30 -12.65
CA ALA A 136 -11.67 3.89 -13.97
C ALA A 136 -10.13 3.83 -14.04
N GLY A 137 -9.41 4.03 -12.93
CA GLY A 137 -7.94 4.05 -12.87
C GLY A 137 -7.30 5.32 -13.45
N VAL A 138 -8.06 6.40 -13.60
CA VAL A 138 -7.54 7.68 -14.07
C VAL A 138 -6.98 8.48 -12.89
N VAL A 139 -5.68 8.81 -12.96
CA VAL A 139 -5.02 9.64 -11.96
C VAL A 139 -5.27 11.11 -12.26
N ALA A 140 -5.75 11.85 -11.25
CA ALA A 140 -5.96 13.29 -11.34
C ALA A 140 -4.64 14.07 -11.12
N SER A 141 -4.60 15.33 -11.57
CA SER A 141 -3.51 16.26 -11.25
C SER A 141 -3.36 16.47 -9.74
N ASP A 142 -2.22 17.03 -9.34
CA ASP A 142 -1.93 17.31 -7.94
C ASP A 142 -3.05 18.15 -7.31
N GLN A 143 -3.53 17.70 -6.17
CA GLN A 143 -4.33 18.52 -5.29
C GLN A 143 -3.40 19.43 -4.47
N ALA A 144 -3.94 20.54 -3.98
CA ALA A 144 -3.20 21.41 -3.07
C ALA A 144 -2.61 20.59 -1.91
N ALA A 145 -1.42 21.00 -1.46
CA ALA A 145 -0.78 20.35 -0.33
C ALA A 145 -1.75 20.22 0.85
N THR A 146 -1.80 19.02 1.42
CA THR A 146 -2.61 18.77 2.62
C THR A 146 -2.04 19.56 3.81
N THR A 147 -2.81 19.68 4.87
CA THR A 147 -2.34 20.26 6.13
C THR A 147 -1.45 19.32 6.95
N GLY A 148 -1.20 18.10 6.44
CA GLY A 148 -0.31 17.11 7.08
C GLY A 148 1.16 17.42 6.83
N THR A 149 2.01 16.94 7.73
CA THR A 149 3.48 17.05 7.64
C THR A 149 3.99 16.33 6.38
N ALA A 150 4.69 17.07 5.52
CA ALA A 150 5.31 16.55 4.31
C ALA A 150 6.35 15.48 4.66
N ARG A 151 6.28 14.31 4.04
CA ARG A 151 7.12 13.15 4.36
C ARG A 151 7.10 12.09 3.26
N GLN A 152 8.02 11.15 3.31
CA GLN A 152 8.11 10.01 2.40
C GLN A 152 8.21 8.68 3.16
N ASN A 153 8.19 7.56 2.42
CA ASN A 153 8.35 6.21 2.95
C ASN A 153 7.36 5.89 4.08
N LEU A 154 6.17 6.46 3.94
CA LEU A 154 4.99 6.18 4.73
C LEU A 154 4.22 5.02 4.08
N ALA A 155 3.28 4.44 4.80
CA ALA A 155 2.38 3.45 4.23
C ALA A 155 0.92 3.94 4.31
N GLY A 156 0.05 3.30 3.55
CA GLY A 156 -1.39 3.52 3.61
C GLY A 156 -2.16 2.22 3.50
N CYS A 157 -3.33 2.18 4.12
CA CYS A 157 -4.30 1.10 3.98
C CYS A 157 -5.72 1.66 4.15
N GLU A 158 -6.71 0.83 3.86
CA GLU A 158 -8.09 1.19 4.14
C GLU A 158 -8.48 0.93 5.61
N TYR A 159 -9.59 1.52 6.05
CA TYR A 159 -10.32 1.21 7.28
C TYR A 159 -11.79 1.60 7.13
N GLY A 160 -12.66 0.94 7.89
CA GLY A 160 -14.08 1.24 7.92
C GLY A 160 -14.82 0.93 6.63
N GLY A 161 -14.18 0.18 5.71
CA GLY A 161 -14.76 -0.28 4.44
C GLY A 161 -14.88 0.78 3.34
N ASP A 162 -14.60 2.06 3.63
CA ASP A 162 -14.70 3.14 2.63
C ASP A 162 -13.74 4.31 2.88
N LYS A 163 -12.80 4.19 3.81
CA LYS A 163 -11.88 5.25 4.22
C LYS A 163 -10.46 4.76 4.20
N GLY A 164 -9.52 5.68 4.03
CA GLY A 164 -8.10 5.39 4.05
C GLY A 164 -7.37 6.05 5.21
N ILE A 165 -6.16 5.58 5.47
CA ILE A 165 -5.25 6.16 6.43
C ILE A 165 -3.82 6.12 5.90
N PHE A 166 -3.12 7.24 5.97
CA PHE A 166 -1.68 7.31 5.80
C PHE A 166 -1.00 7.34 7.16
N GLY A 167 0.11 6.62 7.33
CA GLY A 167 0.80 6.60 8.60
C GLY A 167 2.32 6.47 8.51
N PHE A 168 2.98 6.99 9.56
CA PHE A 168 4.41 6.89 9.76
C PHE A 168 5.22 7.65 8.68
N GLY A 169 6.46 7.17 8.37
CA GLY A 169 7.33 7.76 7.36
C GLY A 169 8.46 8.61 7.93
N THR A 170 9.12 9.40 7.09
CA THR A 170 10.21 10.31 7.49
C THR A 170 10.07 11.67 6.81
N ASP A 171 10.34 12.74 7.57
CA ASP A 171 10.46 14.12 7.06
C ASP A 171 11.91 14.48 6.63
N GLY A 172 12.81 13.49 6.64
CA GLY A 172 14.23 13.62 6.33
C GLY A 172 15.11 13.93 7.53
N SER A 173 14.54 14.41 8.62
CA SER A 173 15.24 14.66 9.88
C SER A 173 14.87 13.64 10.94
N ASN A 174 13.62 13.19 10.93
CA ASN A 174 13.08 12.27 11.92
C ASN A 174 12.22 11.20 11.26
N TYR A 175 12.16 10.02 11.88
CA TYR A 175 11.08 9.07 11.65
C TYR A 175 9.86 9.48 12.45
N LEU A 176 8.69 9.23 11.92
CA LEU A 176 7.42 9.74 12.43
C LEU A 176 6.48 8.58 12.74
N SER A 177 5.56 8.79 13.68
CA SER A 177 4.47 7.85 14.00
C SER A 177 3.08 8.47 13.80
N MET A 178 3.01 9.72 13.34
CA MET A 178 1.75 10.41 13.06
C MET A 178 0.99 9.76 11.91
N THR A 179 -0.31 10.00 11.88
CA THR A 179 -1.20 9.51 10.82
C THR A 179 -2.11 10.60 10.29
N ASN A 180 -2.63 10.40 9.08
CA ASN A 180 -3.64 11.25 8.47
C ASN A 180 -4.79 10.38 7.98
N LEU A 181 -5.97 10.64 8.44
CA LEU A 181 -7.19 9.97 7.98
C LEU A 181 -7.58 10.49 6.60
N VAL A 182 -8.05 9.62 5.74
CA VAL A 182 -8.60 9.93 4.43
C VAL A 182 -10.09 9.63 4.46
N SER A 183 -10.92 10.63 4.19
CA SER A 183 -12.37 10.47 4.15
C SER A 183 -12.80 9.66 2.91
N ASN A 184 -14.04 9.17 2.90
CA ASN A 184 -14.64 8.51 1.74
C ASN A 184 -14.83 9.43 0.49
N ALA A 185 -14.50 10.71 0.62
CA ALA A 185 -14.41 11.66 -0.48
C ALA A 185 -12.96 11.95 -0.92
N GLY A 186 -11.96 11.23 -0.37
CA GLY A 186 -10.54 11.42 -0.69
C GLY A 186 -9.92 12.68 -0.05
N VAL A 187 -10.53 13.23 0.98
CA VAL A 187 -9.98 14.39 1.71
C VAL A 187 -9.07 13.91 2.82
N VAL A 188 -7.80 14.34 2.79
CA VAL A 188 -6.80 14.03 3.82
C VAL A 188 -6.92 15.01 4.97
N ALA A 189 -7.13 14.49 6.18
CA ALA A 189 -7.22 15.28 7.41
C ALA A 189 -5.85 15.74 7.91
N THR A 190 -5.85 16.66 8.88
CA THR A 190 -4.63 17.08 9.62
C THR A 190 -3.96 15.91 10.32
N ASP A 191 -2.70 16.11 10.74
CA ASP A 191 -1.95 15.11 11.49
C ASP A 191 -2.67 14.72 12.79
N VAL A 192 -2.78 13.41 13.01
CA VAL A 192 -3.16 12.82 14.29
C VAL A 192 -1.89 12.47 15.04
N THR A 193 -1.84 12.79 16.31
CA THR A 193 -0.69 12.47 17.19
C THR A 193 -0.29 11.01 17.05
N GLY A 194 0.99 10.78 16.82
CA GLY A 194 1.53 9.45 16.58
C GLY A 194 1.39 8.50 17.76
N VAL A 195 1.13 7.24 17.45
CA VAL A 195 1.08 6.13 18.42
C VAL A 195 2.07 5.06 17.98
N GLY A 196 2.78 4.49 18.94
CA GLY A 196 3.79 3.46 18.68
C GLY A 196 5.15 4.01 18.24
N THR A 197 6.05 3.09 17.92
CA THR A 197 7.44 3.39 17.51
C THR A 197 7.48 4.12 16.18
N ALA A 198 8.06 5.31 16.16
CA ALA A 198 8.27 6.11 14.96
C ALA A 198 9.21 5.37 13.97
N ARG A 199 8.79 5.24 12.70
CA ARG A 199 9.51 4.47 11.70
C ARG A 199 9.10 4.83 10.26
N GLY A 200 9.94 4.52 9.31
CA GLY A 200 9.65 4.63 7.88
C GLY A 200 9.88 3.30 7.15
N TYR A 201 9.66 3.28 5.83
CA TYR A 201 9.87 2.09 5.01
C TYR A 201 9.10 0.85 5.53
N LEU A 202 7.87 1.05 5.91
CA LEU A 202 6.97 0.04 6.48
C LEU A 202 5.92 -0.36 5.43
N GLY A 203 5.28 -1.51 5.65
CA GLY A 203 4.11 -1.92 4.88
C GLY A 203 2.81 -1.66 5.65
N ALA A 204 1.69 -1.63 4.91
CA ALA A 204 0.35 -1.63 5.48
C ALA A 204 -0.62 -2.42 4.60
N CYS A 205 -1.60 -3.05 5.22
CA CYS A 205 -2.69 -3.76 4.56
C CYS A 205 -3.96 -3.71 5.41
N GLY A 206 -5.09 -4.00 4.79
CA GLY A 206 -6.31 -4.28 5.52
C GLY A 206 -6.34 -5.67 6.15
N TYR A 207 -7.28 -5.89 7.05
CA TYR A 207 -7.66 -7.19 7.60
C TYR A 207 -9.07 -7.13 8.20
N GLY A 208 -9.74 -8.28 8.25
CA GLY A 208 -11.08 -8.40 8.84
C GLY A 208 -12.15 -7.60 8.11
N GLY A 209 -11.89 -7.19 6.86
CA GLY A 209 -12.80 -6.50 5.97
C GLY A 209 -13.07 -5.02 6.28
N ASP A 210 -12.61 -4.49 7.42
CA ASP A 210 -12.86 -3.10 7.80
C ASP A 210 -11.76 -2.47 8.69
N LYS A 211 -10.61 -3.10 8.82
CA LYS A 211 -9.51 -2.70 9.74
C LYS A 211 -8.18 -2.69 9.00
N GLY A 212 -7.24 -1.87 9.47
CA GLY A 212 -5.91 -1.77 8.91
C GLY A 212 -4.81 -2.26 9.86
N LEU A 213 -3.64 -2.52 9.29
CA LEU A 213 -2.44 -2.94 10.01
C LEU A 213 -1.22 -2.29 9.38
N PHE A 214 -0.45 -1.56 10.17
CA PHE A 214 0.92 -1.13 9.84
C PHE A 214 1.92 -2.13 10.42
N GLY A 215 2.95 -2.52 9.67
CA GLY A 215 3.93 -3.47 10.17
C GLY A 215 5.32 -3.31 9.59
N PHE A 216 6.31 -3.82 10.35
CA PHE A 216 7.72 -3.76 10.01
C PHE A 216 8.23 -2.31 9.92
N GLY A 217 9.35 -2.10 9.22
CA GLY A 217 9.89 -0.78 8.95
C GLY A 217 11.27 -0.53 9.56
N TYR A 218 11.86 0.62 9.22
CA TYR A 218 13.14 1.09 9.72
C TYR A 218 12.91 2.02 10.91
N VAL A 219 13.65 1.78 11.96
CA VAL A 219 13.72 2.63 13.16
C VAL A 219 15.14 3.20 13.25
N ASP A 220 15.27 4.45 13.68
CA ASP A 220 16.58 5.10 13.79
C ASP A 220 17.53 4.28 14.69
N GLY A 221 18.75 4.06 14.20
CA GLY A 221 19.76 3.26 14.90
C GLY A 221 19.50 1.73 14.89
N ASN A 222 18.41 1.25 14.27
CA ASN A 222 18.10 -0.17 14.15
C ASN A 222 17.72 -0.51 12.69
N PRO A 223 18.40 -1.47 12.05
CA PRO A 223 18.22 -1.78 10.62
C PRO A 223 16.86 -2.35 10.27
N GLY A 224 15.96 -2.56 11.22
CA GLY A 224 14.61 -3.03 10.98
C GLY A 224 13.89 -3.44 12.25
N THR A 225 12.55 -3.41 12.18
CA THR A 225 11.68 -3.90 13.24
C THR A 225 10.62 -4.85 12.68
N ASN A 226 10.01 -5.64 13.56
CA ASN A 226 8.87 -6.50 13.23
C ASN A 226 7.62 -6.16 14.03
N VAL A 227 7.60 -5.00 14.71
CA VAL A 227 6.41 -4.53 15.42
C VAL A 227 5.27 -4.20 14.45
N SER A 228 4.05 -4.29 14.94
CA SER A 228 2.86 -3.91 14.19
C SER A 228 1.91 -3.05 15.01
N ASN A 229 1.10 -2.22 14.32
CA ASN A 229 0.06 -1.39 14.92
C ASN A 229 -1.25 -1.63 14.19
N LYS A 230 -2.25 -2.09 14.91
CA LYS A 230 -3.60 -2.27 14.39
C LYS A 230 -4.32 -0.93 14.26
N VAL A 231 -5.10 -0.81 13.21
CA VAL A 231 -6.02 0.32 12.97
C VAL A 231 -7.44 -0.21 13.12
N SER A 232 -8.22 0.42 13.98
CA SER A 232 -9.63 0.07 14.16
C SER A 232 -10.46 0.52 12.94
N ASN A 233 -11.69 0.02 12.82
CA ASN A 233 -12.65 0.48 11.81
C ASN A 233 -13.11 1.95 11.97
N THR A 234 -12.66 2.63 13.01
CA THR A 234 -12.84 4.08 13.20
C THR A 234 -11.56 4.89 12.96
N GLY A 235 -10.48 4.25 12.46
CA GLY A 235 -9.21 4.89 12.15
C GLY A 235 -8.30 5.14 13.37
N VAL A 236 -8.58 4.52 14.50
CA VAL A 236 -7.73 4.64 15.70
C VAL A 236 -6.58 3.63 15.63
N VAL A 237 -5.35 4.16 15.70
CA VAL A 237 -4.13 3.34 15.71
C VAL A 237 -3.85 2.88 17.14
N ALA A 238 -3.65 1.58 17.33
CA ALA A 238 -3.27 0.97 18.61
C ALA A 238 -1.75 1.08 18.85
N SER A 239 -1.34 0.93 20.10
CA SER A 239 0.07 0.80 20.50
C SER A 239 0.74 -0.40 19.83
N ASP A 240 2.08 -0.43 19.89
CA ASP A 240 2.88 -1.49 19.32
C ASP A 240 2.46 -2.88 19.82
N THR A 241 2.26 -3.80 18.89
CA THR A 241 2.18 -5.23 19.17
C THR A 241 3.55 -5.83 18.91
N ALA A 242 4.03 -6.66 19.84
CA ALA A 242 5.30 -7.34 19.72
C ALA A 242 5.38 -8.10 18.39
N GLY A 243 6.50 -7.95 17.72
CA GLY A 243 6.71 -8.49 16.40
C GLY A 243 6.85 -10.01 16.35
N VAL A 244 6.47 -10.57 15.23
CA VAL A 244 6.67 -11.98 14.86
C VAL A 244 7.41 -12.02 13.52
N GLY A 245 8.30 -13.00 13.37
CA GLY A 245 9.15 -13.14 12.18
C GLY A 245 10.38 -12.24 12.22
N THR A 246 11.12 -12.26 11.11
CA THR A 246 12.40 -11.56 10.97
C THR A 246 12.19 -10.05 10.83
N SER A 247 12.83 -9.27 11.72
CA SER A 247 12.84 -7.80 11.65
C SER A 247 13.42 -7.32 10.32
N ARG A 248 12.73 -6.43 9.64
CA ARG A 248 13.13 -5.89 8.34
C ARG A 248 12.45 -4.56 8.03
N HIS A 249 12.96 -3.87 7.04
CA HIS A 249 12.34 -2.67 6.49
C HIS A 249 12.17 -2.77 4.97
N ALA A 250 11.54 -1.77 4.38
CA ALA A 250 11.19 -1.74 2.95
C ALA A 250 10.42 -3.00 2.48
N ALA A 251 9.72 -3.62 3.43
CA ALA A 251 8.70 -4.62 3.17
C ALA A 251 7.40 -3.91 2.78
N VAL A 252 6.59 -4.59 1.97
CA VAL A 252 5.28 -4.10 1.54
C VAL A 252 4.18 -5.08 1.92
N ALA A 253 2.93 -4.65 1.83
CA ALA A 253 1.81 -5.52 2.18
C ALA A 253 0.61 -5.25 1.27
N CYS A 254 -0.23 -6.26 1.11
CA CYS A 254 -1.54 -6.18 0.47
C CYS A 254 -2.53 -7.14 1.17
N GLU A 255 -3.77 -7.08 0.78
CA GLU A 255 -4.79 -8.02 1.21
C GLU A 255 -4.80 -9.28 0.33
N TYR A 256 -5.41 -10.35 0.82
CA TYR A 256 -5.77 -11.55 0.11
C TYR A 256 -6.92 -12.27 0.82
N GLY A 257 -7.68 -13.09 0.08
CA GLY A 257 -8.75 -13.92 0.65
C GLY A 257 -9.83 -13.10 1.36
N GLN A 258 -10.06 -11.88 0.88
CA GLN A 258 -11.12 -10.94 1.30
C GLN A 258 -10.94 -10.27 2.68
N ASP A 259 -10.26 -10.90 3.62
CA ASP A 259 -10.21 -10.43 5.00
C ASP A 259 -8.85 -10.63 5.68
N LYS A 260 -7.84 -11.01 4.91
CA LYS A 260 -6.48 -11.32 5.40
C LYS A 260 -5.47 -10.45 4.71
N GLY A 261 -4.30 -10.29 5.35
CA GLY A 261 -3.18 -9.55 4.78
C GLY A 261 -1.92 -10.40 4.64
N ILE A 262 -0.97 -9.90 3.87
CA ILE A 262 0.35 -10.50 3.73
C ILE A 262 1.41 -9.41 3.63
N PHE A 263 2.46 -9.51 4.45
CA PHE A 263 3.70 -8.75 4.28
C PHE A 263 4.69 -9.56 3.47
N GLY A 264 5.39 -8.94 2.54
CA GLY A 264 6.38 -9.61 1.71
C GLY A 264 7.63 -8.79 1.48
N TYR A 265 8.72 -9.53 1.18
CA TYR A 265 10.00 -8.98 0.76
C TYR A 265 10.67 -8.08 1.82
N GLY A 266 11.57 -7.20 1.39
CA GLY A 266 12.23 -6.22 2.25
C GLY A 266 13.73 -6.45 2.42
N TYR A 267 14.30 -5.84 3.46
CA TYR A 267 15.75 -5.79 3.70
C TYR A 267 16.08 -6.08 5.17
N THR A 268 17.05 -6.99 5.39
CA THR A 268 17.54 -7.43 6.71
C THR A 268 19.06 -7.23 6.87
N GLY A 269 19.69 -6.44 6.00
CA GLY A 269 21.13 -6.41 5.74
C GLY A 269 21.44 -6.98 4.35
N SER A 270 20.50 -7.75 3.80
CA SER A 270 20.42 -8.19 2.41
C SER A 270 18.96 -8.20 1.98
N ASP A 271 18.72 -8.16 0.68
CA ASP A 271 17.37 -8.29 0.14
C ASP A 271 16.80 -9.69 0.45
N VAL A 272 15.51 -9.75 0.77
CA VAL A 272 14.81 -11.00 1.11
C VAL A 272 13.51 -11.12 0.31
N SER A 273 13.01 -12.36 0.17
CA SER A 273 11.74 -12.67 -0.50
C SER A 273 10.75 -13.40 0.44
N MET A 274 11.04 -13.48 1.73
CA MET A 274 10.14 -14.06 2.73
C MET A 274 8.84 -13.29 2.86
N SER A 275 7.80 -13.96 3.34
CA SER A 275 6.51 -13.35 3.63
C SER A 275 5.98 -13.73 5.01
N ASN A 276 5.02 -12.93 5.52
CA ASN A 276 4.29 -13.20 6.76
C ASN A 276 2.80 -13.01 6.50
N LEU A 277 2.03 -14.04 6.72
CA LEU A 277 0.58 -13.97 6.62
C LEU A 277 -0.01 -13.20 7.80
N VAL A 278 -1.08 -12.48 7.55
CA VAL A 278 -1.88 -11.78 8.55
C VAL A 278 -3.28 -12.40 8.58
N SER A 279 -3.71 -12.85 9.75
CA SER A 279 -5.05 -13.40 9.91
C SER A 279 -6.13 -12.32 9.84
N ASN A 280 -7.39 -12.71 9.69
CA ASN A 280 -8.55 -11.80 9.75
C ASN A 280 -8.78 -11.15 11.14
N THR A 281 -7.97 -11.50 12.13
CA THR A 281 -7.94 -10.82 13.43
C THR A 281 -6.70 -9.92 13.59
N GLY A 282 -5.93 -9.73 12.50
CA GLY A 282 -4.74 -8.90 12.46
C GLY A 282 -3.56 -9.49 13.26
N VAL A 283 -3.42 -10.82 13.28
CA VAL A 283 -2.28 -11.51 13.88
C VAL A 283 -1.28 -11.84 12.77
N VAL A 284 -0.06 -11.31 12.91
CA VAL A 284 1.04 -11.61 11.99
C VAL A 284 1.63 -12.98 12.34
N ALA A 285 1.76 -13.85 11.33
CA ALA A 285 2.35 -15.18 11.49
C ALA A 285 3.89 -15.15 11.35
N THR A 286 4.54 -16.27 11.67
CA THR A 286 5.99 -16.50 11.44
C THR A 286 6.33 -16.43 9.96
N ASP A 287 7.63 -16.29 9.65
CA ASP A 287 8.13 -16.23 8.28
C ASP A 287 7.75 -17.48 7.48
N VAL A 288 7.28 -17.22 6.26
CA VAL A 288 7.12 -18.21 5.19
C VAL A 288 8.34 -18.10 4.27
N THR A 289 8.87 -19.26 3.84
CA THR A 289 10.01 -19.32 2.92
C THR A 289 9.77 -18.44 1.69
N GLY A 290 10.75 -17.62 1.35
CA GLY A 290 10.68 -16.67 0.26
C GLY A 290 10.51 -17.33 -1.11
N VAL A 291 9.77 -16.66 -1.98
CA VAL A 291 9.53 -17.05 -3.38
C VAL A 291 9.91 -15.87 -4.27
N GLY A 292 10.48 -16.18 -5.42
CA GLY A 292 10.93 -15.18 -6.40
C GLY A 292 12.22 -14.46 -6.01
N THR A 293 12.60 -13.49 -6.81
CA THR A 293 13.81 -12.68 -6.65
C THR A 293 13.72 -11.81 -5.41
N ALA A 294 14.67 -12.00 -4.48
CA ALA A 294 14.77 -11.17 -3.27
C ALA A 294 14.99 -9.70 -3.65
N ARG A 295 14.20 -8.80 -3.07
CA ARG A 295 14.22 -7.37 -3.37
C ARG A 295 13.52 -6.55 -2.29
N ARG A 296 13.67 -5.23 -2.34
CA ARG A 296 13.09 -4.27 -1.39
C ARG A 296 12.44 -3.09 -2.11
N SER A 297 11.79 -2.21 -1.37
CA SER A 297 11.18 -0.97 -1.88
C SER A 297 10.21 -1.21 -3.05
N LEU A 298 9.43 -2.27 -2.94
CA LEU A 298 8.34 -2.63 -3.84
C LEU A 298 7.10 -1.78 -3.56
N ALA A 299 6.05 -2.04 -4.32
CA ALA A 299 4.67 -1.74 -3.93
C ALA A 299 3.80 -2.99 -3.99
N ALA A 300 2.62 -2.92 -3.39
CA ALA A 300 1.66 -4.02 -3.40
C ALA A 300 0.23 -3.47 -3.35
N CYS A 301 -0.68 -4.14 -4.02
CA CYS A 301 -2.11 -3.91 -3.95
C CYS A 301 -2.86 -5.23 -4.12
N SER A 302 -4.16 -5.18 -3.89
CA SER A 302 -5.04 -6.32 -4.10
C SER A 302 -5.87 -6.15 -5.37
N PHE A 303 -6.46 -7.24 -5.82
CA PHE A 303 -7.36 -7.30 -6.97
C PHE A 303 -8.18 -8.60 -6.88
N ASN A 304 -9.26 -8.70 -7.64
CA ASN A 304 -10.08 -9.90 -7.62
C ASN A 304 -9.96 -10.70 -8.91
#